data_3c87e7a555cc04ac430a780e8fc33cc6
#
_entry.id   3c87e7a555cc04ac430a780e8fc33cc6
#
_cell.length_a   1.000
_cell.length_b   1.000
_cell.length_c   1.000
_cell.angle_alpha   90.00
_cell.angle_beta   90.00
_cell.angle_gamma   90.00
#
_symmetry.space_group_name_H-M   'P 1'
#
loop_
_entity.id
_entity.type
_entity.pdbx_description
1 polymer ?
#
loop_
_entity_poly.entity_id
_entity_poly.type
_entity_poly.pdbx_seq_one_letter_code
_entity_poly.pdbx_strand_id
1 'polypeptide(L)'
;IDDSENRVESWVYEIPELQSSLDWDVPTRGFRIIERSYKIVYGEKIYTKEETFLCMATLPEELAGADLIRQIVHAKWGVENNAIKDLKDNWYMEHNFHHHPNATYALLLILFIAHNLFYAYIFRHMKSYRLYHPTMKRISEDFMSSFLHWKWRMSWIWFDDKT
;
A
#
# COMPACT_ATOMS: atom_id res chain seq x y z
N ILE A 1 -19.44 -16.59 -21.96
CA ILE A 1 -19.22 -16.54 -20.49
C ILE A 1 -17.74 -16.33 -20.35
N ASP A 2 -17.36 -15.08 -20.12
CA ASP A 2 -15.96 -14.67 -19.92
C ASP A 2 -15.60 -14.93 -18.45
N ASP A 3 -15.10 -16.13 -18.14
CA ASP A 3 -14.65 -16.53 -16.82
C ASP A 3 -13.17 -16.18 -16.65
N SER A 4 -12.87 -14.88 -16.85
CA SER A 4 -11.51 -14.33 -16.81
C SER A 4 -10.95 -14.11 -15.40
N GLU A 5 -11.58 -14.65 -14.35
CA GLU A 5 -11.05 -14.57 -13.01
C GLU A 5 -9.76 -15.40 -12.88
N ASN A 6 -8.66 -14.73 -12.63
CA ASN A 6 -7.43 -15.39 -12.23
C ASN A 6 -7.63 -16.06 -10.87
N ARG A 7 -7.54 -17.39 -10.86
CA ARG A 7 -7.57 -18.18 -9.64
C ARG A 7 -6.15 -18.45 -9.17
N VAL A 8 -5.96 -18.60 -7.85
CA VAL A 8 -4.64 -18.82 -7.24
C VAL A 8 -4.67 -20.10 -6.42
N GLU A 9 -3.71 -20.97 -6.66
CA GLU A 9 -3.38 -22.09 -5.78
C GLU A 9 -2.15 -21.72 -4.97
N SER A 10 -2.16 -21.99 -3.66
CA SER A 10 -1.05 -21.66 -2.77
C SER A 10 -0.59 -22.85 -1.94
N TRP A 11 0.71 -23.01 -1.79
CA TRP A 11 1.36 -23.99 -0.91
C TRP A 11 2.25 -23.24 0.07
N VAL A 12 2.10 -23.54 1.35
CA VAL A 12 2.92 -22.95 2.41
C VAL A 12 3.75 -24.05 3.05
N TYR A 13 5.06 -23.92 2.96
CA TYR A 13 6.03 -24.79 3.63
C TYR A 13 6.60 -24.03 4.81
N GLU A 14 6.52 -24.65 6.00
CA GLU A 14 6.98 -24.06 7.23
C GLU A 14 8.17 -24.83 7.80
N ILE A 15 9.13 -24.09 8.32
CA ILE A 15 10.24 -24.58 9.15
C ILE A 15 9.99 -23.99 10.54
N PRO A 16 9.54 -24.81 11.53
CA PRO A 16 9.08 -24.33 12.83
C PRO A 16 10.19 -23.68 13.68
N GLU A 17 11.42 -24.10 13.50
CA GLU A 17 12.57 -23.54 14.17
C GLU A 17 13.67 -23.26 13.16
N LEU A 18 13.80 -21.98 12.79
CA LEU A 18 14.89 -21.54 11.95
C LEU A 18 16.10 -21.23 12.84
N GLN A 19 17.11 -22.09 12.81
CA GLN A 19 18.40 -21.78 13.41
C GLN A 19 19.09 -20.74 12.55
N SER A 20 18.99 -19.50 12.96
CA SER A 20 19.62 -18.37 12.29
C SER A 20 21.04 -18.20 12.80
N SER A 21 22.00 -17.91 11.92
CA SER A 21 23.33 -17.41 12.28
C SER A 21 23.29 -15.96 12.83
N LEU A 22 22.13 -15.35 12.85
CA LEU A 22 21.85 -14.07 13.51
C LEU A 22 21.55 -14.40 14.98
N ASP A 23 22.27 -13.79 15.91
CA ASP A 23 22.05 -13.87 17.37
C ASP A 23 20.69 -13.25 17.75
N TRP A 24 19.63 -13.88 17.30
CA TRP A 24 18.28 -13.49 17.70
C TRP A 24 17.82 -14.40 18.84
N ASP A 25 17.66 -13.81 20.02
CA ASP A 25 17.16 -14.50 21.21
C ASP A 25 15.66 -14.88 21.13
N VAL A 26 15.06 -14.72 19.95
CA VAL A 26 13.62 -14.96 19.74
C VAL A 26 13.43 -16.14 18.80
N PRO A 27 12.60 -17.13 19.17
CA PRO A 27 12.24 -18.24 18.29
C PRO A 27 11.70 -17.71 16.95
N THR A 28 12.28 -18.16 15.85
CA THR A 28 11.94 -17.68 14.52
C THR A 28 11.47 -18.84 13.66
N ARG A 29 10.33 -18.67 13.01
CA ARG A 29 9.74 -19.62 12.06
C ARG A 29 10.06 -19.14 10.64
N GLY A 30 10.47 -20.05 9.77
CA GLY A 30 10.72 -19.78 8.35
C GLY A 30 9.57 -20.25 7.49
N PHE A 31 9.22 -19.50 6.44
CA PHE A 31 8.14 -19.84 5.52
C PHE A 31 8.60 -19.71 4.08
N ARG A 32 8.22 -20.70 3.27
CA ARG A 32 8.26 -20.63 1.82
C ARG A 32 6.84 -20.76 1.30
N ILE A 33 6.34 -19.71 0.66
CA ILE A 33 5.00 -19.65 0.09
C ILE A 33 5.15 -19.69 -1.44
N ILE A 34 4.54 -20.67 -2.08
CA ILE A 34 4.51 -20.80 -3.54
C ILE A 34 3.08 -20.56 -3.98
N GLU A 35 2.87 -19.63 -4.91
CA GLU A 35 1.56 -19.32 -5.47
C GLU A 35 1.58 -19.47 -6.98
N ARG A 36 0.57 -20.17 -7.51
CA ARG A 36 0.37 -20.33 -8.96
C ARG A 36 -0.96 -19.74 -9.36
N SER A 37 -0.91 -18.72 -10.20
CA SER A 37 -2.09 -18.16 -10.83
C SER A 37 -2.45 -19.01 -12.06
N TYR A 38 -3.74 -19.31 -12.23
CA TYR A 38 -4.23 -20.04 -13.38
C TYR A 38 -5.57 -19.47 -13.87
N LYS A 39 -5.85 -19.73 -15.13
CA LYS A 39 -7.17 -19.50 -15.77
C LYS A 39 -7.75 -20.82 -16.19
N ILE A 40 -9.07 -20.92 -16.19
CA ILE A 40 -9.77 -22.08 -16.78
C ILE A 40 -10.14 -21.72 -18.20
N VAL A 41 -9.59 -22.46 -19.17
CA VAL A 41 -9.88 -22.29 -20.59
C VAL A 41 -10.34 -23.64 -21.11
N TYR A 42 -11.58 -23.70 -21.63
CA TYR A 42 -12.21 -24.93 -22.11
C TYR A 42 -12.21 -26.09 -21.09
N GLY A 43 -12.30 -25.78 -19.79
CA GLY A 43 -12.30 -26.77 -18.72
C GLY A 43 -10.91 -27.20 -18.23
N GLU A 44 -9.84 -26.74 -18.85
CA GLU A 44 -8.46 -27.02 -18.45
C GLU A 44 -7.83 -25.87 -17.70
N LYS A 45 -6.98 -26.18 -16.70
CA LYS A 45 -6.21 -25.19 -15.95
C LYS A 45 -4.97 -24.77 -16.76
N ILE A 46 -4.90 -23.52 -17.14
CA ILE A 46 -3.72 -22.93 -17.77
C ILE A 46 -3.03 -22.03 -16.75
N TYR A 47 -1.85 -22.46 -16.28
CA TYR A 47 -1.04 -21.68 -15.34
C TYR A 47 -0.40 -20.49 -16.06
N THR A 48 -0.55 -19.30 -15.48
CA THR A 48 -0.12 -18.04 -16.08
C THR A 48 1.11 -17.46 -15.38
N LYS A 49 1.23 -17.70 -14.06
CA LYS A 49 2.31 -17.13 -13.24
C LYS A 49 2.59 -18.02 -12.03
N GLU A 50 3.85 -18.15 -11.67
CA GLU A 50 4.29 -18.72 -10.40
C GLU A 50 5.11 -17.67 -9.63
N GLU A 51 4.81 -17.49 -8.35
CA GLU A 51 5.53 -16.60 -7.45
C GLU A 51 5.94 -17.37 -6.20
N THR A 52 7.15 -17.09 -5.72
CA THR A 52 7.66 -17.67 -4.48
C THR A 52 8.03 -16.54 -3.52
N PHE A 53 7.47 -16.58 -2.32
CA PHE A 53 7.78 -15.66 -1.23
C PHE A 53 8.54 -16.42 -0.14
N LEU A 54 9.63 -15.83 0.33
CA LEU A 54 10.38 -16.30 1.49
C LEU A 54 10.21 -15.26 2.60
N CYS A 55 9.78 -15.72 3.77
CA CYS A 55 9.63 -14.83 4.91
C CYS A 55 9.95 -15.53 6.22
N MET A 56 10.19 -14.74 7.24
CA MET A 56 10.41 -15.18 8.61
C MET A 56 9.40 -14.49 9.52
N ALA A 57 8.95 -15.19 10.55
CA ALA A 57 8.07 -14.65 11.57
C ALA A 57 8.53 -15.06 12.96
N THR A 58 8.47 -14.12 13.89
CA THR A 58 8.70 -14.34 15.32
C THR A 58 7.40 -14.58 16.09
N LEU A 59 6.25 -14.53 15.40
CA LEU A 59 4.95 -14.83 15.99
C LEU A 59 4.82 -16.34 16.23
N PRO A 60 4.40 -16.78 17.42
CA PRO A 60 4.14 -18.17 17.70
C PRO A 60 2.95 -18.69 16.87
N GLU A 61 2.89 -20.02 16.67
CA GLU A 61 1.88 -20.66 15.81
C GLU A 61 0.45 -20.42 16.30
N GLU A 62 0.26 -20.36 17.62
CA GLU A 62 -1.04 -20.14 18.26
C GLU A 62 -1.62 -18.75 17.93
N LEU A 63 -0.77 -17.76 17.67
CA LEU A 63 -1.18 -16.41 17.29
C LEU A 63 -1.26 -16.22 15.78
N ALA A 64 -0.41 -16.92 15.01
CA ALA A 64 -0.34 -16.76 13.57
C ALA A 64 -0.02 -18.07 12.88
N GLY A 65 -1.06 -18.80 12.49
CA GLY A 65 -0.94 -19.99 11.64
C GLY A 65 -0.46 -19.62 10.22
N ALA A 66 -0.09 -20.63 9.44
CA ALA A 66 0.52 -20.46 8.11
C ALA A 66 -0.32 -19.61 7.15
N ASP A 67 -1.65 -19.72 7.16
CA ASP A 67 -2.52 -18.93 6.30
C ASP A 67 -2.52 -17.44 6.69
N LEU A 68 -2.51 -17.12 7.99
CA LEU A 68 -2.40 -15.75 8.45
C LEU A 68 -1.04 -15.13 8.07
N ILE A 69 0.04 -15.89 8.17
CA ILE A 69 1.37 -15.44 7.71
C ILE A 69 1.33 -15.13 6.21
N ARG A 70 0.70 -15.97 5.40
CA ARG A 70 0.51 -15.71 3.96
C ARG A 70 -0.23 -14.39 3.72
N GLN A 71 -1.33 -14.15 4.44
CA GLN A 71 -2.10 -12.89 4.34
C GLN A 71 -1.25 -11.67 4.75
N ILE A 72 -0.46 -11.78 5.82
CA ILE A 72 0.44 -10.70 6.27
C ILE A 72 1.51 -10.39 5.21
N VAL A 73 2.10 -11.41 4.58
CA VAL A 73 3.08 -11.24 3.49
C VAL A 73 2.45 -10.47 2.32
N HIS A 74 1.23 -10.82 1.91
CA HIS A 74 0.51 -10.09 0.86
C HIS A 74 0.18 -8.66 1.26
N ALA A 75 -0.28 -8.44 2.49
CA ALA A 75 -0.56 -7.11 3.01
C ALA A 75 0.71 -6.23 3.01
N LYS A 76 1.84 -6.77 3.48
CA LYS A 76 3.14 -6.08 3.43
C LYS A 76 3.55 -5.73 2.00
N TRP A 77 3.45 -6.68 1.08
CA TRP A 77 3.76 -6.47 -0.33
C TRP A 77 2.87 -5.40 -0.97
N GLY A 78 1.59 -5.38 -0.58
CA GLY A 78 0.64 -4.35 -0.98
C GLY A 78 1.07 -2.94 -0.50
N VAL A 79 1.57 -2.82 0.74
CA VAL A 79 2.11 -1.55 1.26
C VAL A 79 3.33 -1.11 0.44
N GLU A 80 4.28 -2.00 0.19
CA GLU A 80 5.51 -1.67 -0.56
C GLU A 80 5.19 -1.27 -2.02
N ASN A 81 4.40 -2.05 -2.72
CA ASN A 81 4.11 -1.81 -4.14
C ASN A 81 3.09 -0.71 -4.41
N ASN A 82 2.14 -0.49 -3.51
CA ASN A 82 1.11 0.51 -3.71
C ASN A 82 1.42 1.81 -2.96
N ALA A 83 1.57 1.76 -1.64
CA ALA A 83 1.73 2.97 -0.85
C ALA A 83 3.12 3.60 -1.03
N ILE A 84 4.20 2.81 -0.90
CA ILE A 84 5.56 3.35 -1.05
C ILE A 84 5.83 3.79 -2.49
N LYS A 85 5.36 3.01 -3.47
CA LYS A 85 5.48 3.40 -4.88
C LYS A 85 4.71 4.69 -5.17
N ASP A 86 3.48 4.81 -4.68
CA ASP A 86 2.68 6.02 -4.84
C ASP A 86 3.36 7.25 -4.20
N LEU A 87 3.90 7.08 -2.98
CA LEU A 87 4.68 8.12 -2.30
C LEU A 87 5.89 8.58 -3.10
N LYS A 88 6.59 7.66 -3.77
CA LYS A 88 7.72 8.00 -4.64
C LYS A 88 7.26 8.69 -5.92
N ASP A 89 6.30 8.11 -6.62
CA ASP A 89 5.89 8.54 -7.96
C ASP A 89 5.06 9.84 -7.94
N ASN A 90 4.20 10.03 -6.93
CA ASN A 90 3.23 11.12 -6.90
C ASN A 90 3.42 12.13 -5.76
N TRP A 91 4.18 11.78 -4.71
CA TRP A 91 4.35 12.61 -3.52
C TRP A 91 5.79 13.08 -3.29
N TYR A 92 6.68 12.86 -4.26
CA TYR A 92 8.08 13.30 -4.21
C TYR A 92 8.84 12.78 -2.97
N MET A 93 8.53 11.60 -2.46
CA MET A 93 9.16 11.03 -1.26
C MET A 93 10.69 10.93 -1.38
N GLU A 94 11.21 10.72 -2.59
CA GLU A 94 12.66 10.63 -2.85
C GLU A 94 13.35 11.99 -2.97
N HIS A 95 12.56 13.09 -3.00
CA HIS A 95 13.15 14.41 -3.06
C HIS A 95 13.72 14.81 -1.70
N ASN A 96 14.99 15.14 -1.68
CA ASN A 96 15.67 15.61 -0.46
C ASN A 96 15.40 17.09 -0.23
N PHE A 97 14.40 17.42 0.56
CA PHE A 97 14.05 18.80 0.89
C PHE A 97 15.02 19.45 1.89
N HIS A 98 15.80 18.67 2.63
CA HIS A 98 16.73 19.17 3.64
C HIS A 98 17.82 18.14 3.94
N HIS A 99 19.07 18.60 4.16
CA HIS A 99 20.21 17.71 4.40
C HIS A 99 20.40 17.31 5.88
N HIS A 100 19.66 17.90 6.81
CA HIS A 100 19.75 17.54 8.21
C HIS A 100 18.91 16.28 8.50
N PRO A 101 19.47 15.20 9.11
CA PRO A 101 18.78 13.93 9.29
C PRO A 101 17.42 14.05 10.01
N ASN A 102 17.36 14.82 11.10
CA ASN A 102 16.11 14.99 11.87
C ASN A 102 15.03 15.73 11.06
N ALA A 103 15.40 16.69 10.22
CA ALA A 103 14.47 17.41 9.36
C ALA A 103 13.95 16.48 8.25
N THR A 104 14.80 15.69 7.64
CA THR A 104 14.41 14.66 6.65
C THR A 104 13.44 13.66 7.27
N TYR A 105 13.73 13.17 8.48
CA TYR A 105 12.85 12.25 9.19
C TYR A 105 11.49 12.87 9.51
N ALA A 106 11.47 14.11 10.01
CA ALA A 106 10.22 14.82 10.31
C ALA A 106 9.38 15.05 9.05
N LEU A 107 10.01 15.43 7.93
CA LEU A 107 9.33 15.62 6.65
C LEU A 107 8.74 14.31 6.12
N LEU A 108 9.46 13.19 6.23
CA LEU A 108 8.94 11.88 5.86
C LEU A 108 7.73 11.50 6.70
N LEU A 109 7.76 11.71 8.00
CA LEU A 109 6.60 11.43 8.86
C LEU A 109 5.38 12.29 8.48
N ILE A 110 5.59 13.58 8.21
CA ILE A 110 4.52 14.49 7.75
C ILE A 110 3.95 13.97 6.41
N LEU A 111 4.80 13.55 5.50
CA LEU A 111 4.39 13.01 4.20
C LEU A 111 3.53 11.75 4.36
N PHE A 112 3.93 10.81 5.22
CA PHE A 112 3.13 9.61 5.51
C PHE A 112 1.77 9.96 6.13
N ILE A 113 1.74 10.92 7.06
CA ILE A 113 0.47 11.37 7.67
C ILE A 113 -0.43 12.01 6.59
N ALA A 114 0.11 12.90 5.78
CA ALA A 114 -0.63 13.56 4.71
C ALA A 114 -1.19 12.55 3.70
N HIS A 115 -0.40 11.57 3.27
CA HIS A 115 -0.80 10.49 2.39
C HIS A 115 -1.97 9.68 2.98
N ASN A 116 -1.85 9.26 4.24
CA ASN A 116 -2.90 8.50 4.91
C ASN A 116 -4.21 9.30 5.07
N LEU A 117 -4.11 10.58 5.43
CA LEU A 117 -5.27 11.47 5.55
C LEU A 117 -5.94 11.70 4.19
N PHE A 118 -5.15 11.87 3.13
CA PHE A 118 -5.65 12.03 1.77
C PHE A 118 -6.44 10.81 1.30
N TYR A 119 -5.88 9.61 1.47
CA TYR A 119 -6.61 8.38 1.13
C TYR A 119 -7.84 8.16 2.01
N ALA A 120 -7.75 8.43 3.32
CA ALA A 120 -8.92 8.35 4.21
C ALA A 120 -10.04 9.31 3.75
N TYR A 121 -9.69 10.51 3.31
CA TYR A 121 -10.65 11.46 2.75
C TYR A 121 -11.29 10.95 1.46
N ILE A 122 -10.49 10.45 0.51
CA ILE A 122 -11.00 9.87 -0.75
C ILE A 122 -11.97 8.73 -0.46
N PHE A 123 -11.58 7.78 0.38
CA PHE A 123 -12.43 6.61 0.66
C PHE A 123 -13.73 6.96 1.40
N ARG A 124 -13.71 7.96 2.28
CA ARG A 124 -14.87 8.32 3.07
C ARG A 124 -15.81 9.30 2.36
N HIS A 125 -15.28 10.26 1.62
CA HIS A 125 -16.02 11.40 1.12
C HIS A 125 -16.19 11.43 -0.41
N MET A 126 -15.26 10.85 -1.17
CA MET A 126 -15.33 10.84 -2.63
C MET A 126 -15.95 9.55 -3.17
N LYS A 127 -17.27 9.43 -3.07
CA LYS A 127 -18.00 8.25 -3.58
C LYS A 127 -17.80 8.01 -5.08
N SER A 128 -17.68 9.06 -5.86
CA SER A 128 -17.39 9.03 -7.30
C SER A 128 -16.03 8.43 -7.65
N TYR A 129 -15.05 8.50 -6.76
CA TYR A 129 -13.75 7.87 -6.94
C TYR A 129 -13.86 6.37 -7.18
N ARG A 130 -14.76 5.69 -6.46
CA ARG A 130 -14.99 4.25 -6.61
C ARG A 130 -15.61 3.87 -7.94
N LEU A 131 -16.35 4.80 -8.57
CA LEU A 131 -17.03 4.57 -9.84
C LEU A 131 -16.16 4.89 -11.05
N TYR A 132 -15.36 5.95 -10.98
CA TYR A 132 -14.65 6.50 -12.15
C TYR A 132 -13.14 6.31 -12.10
N HIS A 133 -12.58 5.81 -10.98
CA HIS A 133 -11.14 5.60 -10.77
C HIS A 133 -10.26 6.72 -11.39
N PRO A 134 -10.48 7.99 -11.04
CA PRO A 134 -9.69 9.08 -11.60
C PRO A 134 -8.22 8.92 -11.22
N THR A 135 -7.32 9.38 -12.07
CA THR A 135 -5.89 9.35 -11.76
C THR A 135 -5.56 10.25 -10.57
N MET A 136 -4.53 9.91 -9.80
CA MET A 136 -4.05 10.71 -8.67
C MET A 136 -3.75 12.15 -9.08
N LYS A 137 -3.18 12.34 -10.27
CA LYS A 137 -2.93 13.65 -10.86
C LYS A 137 -4.22 14.47 -10.96
N ARG A 138 -5.29 13.90 -11.49
CA ARG A 138 -6.57 14.61 -11.62
C ARG A 138 -7.19 14.97 -10.27
N ILE A 139 -7.12 14.05 -9.29
CA ILE A 139 -7.61 14.32 -7.94
C ILE A 139 -6.83 15.48 -7.31
N SER A 140 -5.50 15.48 -7.46
CA SER A 140 -4.64 16.54 -6.97
C SER A 140 -4.94 17.90 -7.64
N GLU A 141 -5.14 17.91 -8.96
CA GLU A 141 -5.54 19.11 -9.71
C GLU A 141 -6.89 19.66 -9.26
N ASP A 142 -7.90 18.79 -9.09
CA ASP A 142 -9.23 19.18 -8.60
C ASP A 142 -9.18 19.71 -7.16
N PHE A 143 -8.37 19.08 -6.30
CA PHE A 143 -8.15 19.54 -4.93
C PHE A 143 -7.47 20.91 -4.90
N MET A 144 -6.39 21.10 -5.66
CA MET A 144 -5.67 22.38 -5.77
C MET A 144 -6.57 23.48 -6.35
N SER A 145 -7.33 23.17 -7.37
CA SER A 145 -8.32 24.08 -7.95
C SER A 145 -9.37 24.54 -6.92
N SER A 146 -9.91 23.58 -6.15
CA SER A 146 -10.87 23.88 -5.09
C SER A 146 -10.28 24.75 -3.99
N PHE A 147 -9.02 24.49 -3.62
CA PHE A 147 -8.29 25.27 -2.61
C PHE A 147 -7.99 26.71 -3.09
N LEU A 148 -7.59 26.87 -4.34
CA LEU A 148 -7.38 28.19 -4.95
C LEU A 148 -8.68 28.98 -5.03
N HIS A 149 -9.79 28.36 -5.44
CA HIS A 149 -11.13 28.97 -5.45
C HIS A 149 -11.56 29.43 -4.06
N TRP A 150 -11.33 28.62 -3.03
CA TRP A 150 -11.61 28.97 -1.65
C TRP A 150 -10.79 30.17 -1.18
N LYS A 151 -9.50 30.24 -1.51
CA LYS A 151 -8.62 31.36 -1.18
C LYS A 151 -9.11 32.67 -1.84
N TRP A 152 -9.53 32.63 -3.10
CA TRP A 152 -10.11 33.79 -3.78
C TRP A 152 -11.42 34.26 -3.13
N ARG A 153 -12.28 33.32 -2.75
CA ARG A 153 -13.56 33.63 -2.09
C ARG A 153 -13.34 34.29 -0.73
N MET A 154 -12.36 33.83 0.03
CA MET A 154 -11.99 34.44 1.32
C MET A 154 -11.35 35.82 1.15
N SER A 155 -10.58 36.08 0.10
CA SER A 155 -10.03 37.42 -0.15
C SER A 155 -11.10 38.47 -0.43
N TRP A 156 -12.20 38.13 -1.09
CA TRP A 156 -13.33 39.02 -1.28
C TRP A 156 -14.08 39.36 0.01
N ILE A 157 -14.21 38.39 0.91
CA ILE A 157 -14.87 38.59 2.22
C ILE A 157 -14.08 39.55 3.11
N TRP A 158 -12.72 39.56 3.00
CA TRP A 158 -11.86 40.45 3.77
C TRP A 158 -11.75 41.87 3.20
N PHE A 159 -12.11 42.08 1.93
CA PHE A 159 -12.09 43.40 1.32
C PHE A 159 -13.40 44.17 1.44
N ASP A 160 -14.51 43.48 1.73
CA ASP A 160 -15.83 44.12 1.85
C ASP A 160 -16.13 44.71 3.24
N ASP A 161 -15.25 44.49 4.22
CA ASP A 161 -15.43 45.00 5.60
C ASP A 161 -14.71 46.35 5.85
N LYS A 162 -14.39 47.11 4.77
CA LYS A 162 -13.78 48.44 4.83
C LYS A 162 -14.48 49.50 4.00
N THR A 163 -15.83 49.47 3.98
CA THR A 163 -16.64 50.60 3.54
C THR A 163 -17.60 51.04 4.64
#